data_8b25424d2e808a1acfb8d2d209e94886
#
_entry.id   8b25424d2e808a1acfb8d2d209e94886
#
_cell.length_a   1.000
_cell.length_b   1.000
_cell.length_c   1.000
_cell.angle_alpha   90.00
_cell.angle_beta   90.00
_cell.angle_gamma   90.00
#
_symmetry.space_group_name_H-M   'P 1'
#
loop_
_entity.id
_entity.type
_entity.pdbx_description
1 polymer ?
#
loop_
_entity_poly.entity_id
_entity_poly.type
_entity_poly.pdbx_seq_one_letter_code
_entity_poly.pdbx_strand_id
1 'polypeptide(L)'
;MPEFGLDRIRQHLENLVGERNPFTQPKHLEKTAQYISTQLEAMGLEVTQEKVNYEGTQSLNILGQTYGDIDSKGLFVLAAHYDSVPDSPGADDNASAVTALLEIARILSQTPLRTPIIFSAFTLEE
;
A
#
# COMPACT_ATOMS: atom_id res chain seq x y z
N MET A 1 -4.75 6.07 22.23
CA MET A 1 -4.93 5.64 20.83
C MET A 1 -3.98 6.44 19.95
N PRO A 2 -3.23 5.83 19.05
CA PRO A 2 -2.39 6.60 18.14
C PRO A 2 -3.27 7.48 17.24
N GLU A 3 -2.95 8.77 17.18
CA GLU A 3 -3.71 9.74 16.39
C GLU A 3 -3.23 9.79 14.94
N PHE A 4 -4.14 10.11 14.02
CA PHE A 4 -3.79 10.48 12.66
C PHE A 4 -2.98 11.78 12.66
N GLY A 5 -1.83 11.79 11.99
CA GLY A 5 -0.96 12.95 11.93
C GLY A 5 -0.97 13.59 10.54
N LEU A 6 -1.37 14.85 10.44
CA LEU A 6 -1.37 15.59 9.18
C LEU A 6 0.01 15.62 8.52
N ASP A 7 1.08 15.70 9.31
CA ASP A 7 2.45 15.70 8.78
C ASP A 7 2.82 14.36 8.14
N ARG A 8 2.38 13.23 8.72
CA ARG A 8 2.60 11.91 8.12
C ARG A 8 1.79 11.72 6.84
N ILE A 9 0.53 12.16 6.85
CA ILE A 9 -0.32 12.14 5.65
C ILE A 9 0.35 12.93 4.52
N ARG A 10 0.84 14.13 4.82
CA ARG A 10 1.58 14.94 3.85
C ARG A 10 2.84 14.24 3.35
N GLN A 11 3.63 13.65 4.24
CA GLN A 11 4.83 12.90 3.89
C GLN A 11 4.53 11.72 2.98
N HIS A 12 3.45 10.97 3.24
CA HIS A 12 3.03 9.88 2.35
C HIS A 12 2.65 10.42 0.97
N LEU A 13 1.83 11.48 0.90
CA LEU A 13 1.43 12.08 -0.37
C LEU A 13 2.63 12.59 -1.17
N GLU A 14 3.59 13.25 -0.54
CA GLU A 14 4.83 13.73 -1.18
C GLU A 14 5.66 12.59 -1.79
N ASN A 15 5.62 11.39 -1.21
CA ASN A 15 6.32 10.22 -1.74
C ASN A 15 5.50 9.42 -2.76
N LEU A 16 4.18 9.54 -2.77
CA LEU A 16 3.29 8.76 -3.63
C LEU A 16 2.83 9.51 -4.87
N VAL A 17 2.66 10.85 -4.78
CA VAL A 17 2.15 11.66 -5.91
C VAL A 17 3.20 11.74 -7.02
N GLY A 18 2.73 11.63 -8.25
CA GLY A 18 3.51 11.57 -9.48
C GLY A 18 3.04 10.41 -10.34
N GLU A 19 3.20 10.50 -11.65
CA GLU A 19 2.78 9.43 -12.56
C GLU A 19 3.42 8.08 -12.20
N ARG A 20 2.61 7.08 -12.00
CA ARG A 20 2.98 5.71 -11.60
C ARG A 20 2.38 4.68 -12.54
N ASN A 21 2.37 4.99 -13.83
CA ASN A 21 1.84 4.08 -14.83
C ASN A 21 2.86 2.98 -15.17
N PRO A 22 2.43 1.71 -15.25
CA PRO A 22 3.33 0.57 -15.48
C PRO A 22 4.00 0.59 -16.85
N PHE A 23 3.42 1.26 -17.84
CA PHE A 23 3.95 1.32 -19.20
C PHE A 23 4.77 2.59 -19.47
N THR A 24 4.33 3.73 -18.96
CA THR A 24 4.96 5.03 -19.23
C THR A 24 5.98 5.45 -18.16
N GLN A 25 5.77 5.04 -16.89
CA GLN A 25 6.64 5.36 -15.76
C GLN A 25 6.96 4.14 -14.87
N PRO A 26 7.45 3.03 -15.43
CA PRO A 26 7.66 1.79 -14.67
C PRO A 26 8.66 1.95 -13.52
N LYS A 27 9.68 2.82 -13.68
CA LYS A 27 10.67 3.08 -12.62
C LYS A 27 10.06 3.82 -11.42
N HIS A 28 9.13 4.75 -11.67
CA HIS A 28 8.45 5.44 -10.59
C HIS A 28 7.46 4.53 -9.87
N LEU A 29 6.77 3.68 -10.63
CA LEU A 29 5.92 2.63 -10.06
C LEU A 29 6.71 1.69 -9.15
N GLU A 30 7.87 1.20 -9.59
CA GLU A 30 8.76 0.35 -8.79
C GLU A 30 9.24 1.05 -7.51
N LYS A 31 9.65 2.31 -7.63
CA LYS A 31 10.05 3.12 -6.47
C LYS A 31 8.90 3.30 -5.46
N THR A 32 7.69 3.47 -5.95
CA THR A 32 6.48 3.57 -5.12
C THR A 32 6.19 2.23 -4.42
N ALA A 33 6.29 1.10 -5.12
CA ALA A 33 6.17 -0.22 -4.51
C ALA A 33 7.19 -0.43 -3.39
N GLN A 34 8.44 -0.04 -3.61
CA GLN A 34 9.51 -0.08 -2.61
C GLN A 34 9.19 0.79 -1.38
N TYR A 35 8.68 2.00 -1.61
CA TYR A 35 8.25 2.89 -0.52
C TYR A 35 7.16 2.25 0.33
N ILE A 36 6.10 1.74 -0.29
CA ILE A 36 4.98 1.09 0.40
C ILE A 36 5.47 -0.13 1.21
N SER A 37 6.28 -0.98 0.59
CA SER A 37 6.87 -2.16 1.24
C SER A 37 7.68 -1.77 2.49
N THR A 38 8.55 -0.78 2.36
CA THR A 38 9.38 -0.27 3.47
C THR A 38 8.54 0.31 4.60
N GLN A 39 7.45 1.02 4.28
CA GLN A 39 6.55 1.56 5.32
C GLN A 39 5.86 0.43 6.10
N LEU A 40 5.32 -0.58 5.40
CA LEU A 40 4.66 -1.71 6.05
C LEU A 40 5.63 -2.55 6.89
N GLU A 41 6.86 -2.78 6.40
CA GLU A 41 7.91 -3.47 7.16
C GLU A 41 8.30 -2.71 8.44
N ALA A 42 8.43 -1.38 8.35
CA ALA A 42 8.73 -0.52 9.50
C ALA A 42 7.65 -0.55 10.59
N MET A 43 6.41 -0.90 10.23
CA MET A 43 5.30 -1.10 11.16
C MET A 43 5.33 -2.49 11.83
N GLY A 44 6.27 -3.37 11.46
CA GLY A 44 6.37 -4.73 11.98
C GLY A 44 5.41 -5.72 11.34
N LEU A 45 4.84 -5.39 10.16
CA LEU A 45 3.98 -6.30 9.42
C LEU A 45 4.81 -7.34 8.65
N GLU A 46 4.24 -8.51 8.44
CA GLU A 46 4.79 -9.49 7.52
C GLU A 46 4.46 -9.06 6.09
N VAL A 47 5.49 -8.69 5.31
CA VAL A 47 5.32 -8.15 3.97
C VAL A 47 5.62 -9.20 2.91
N THR A 48 4.69 -9.37 1.97
CA THR A 48 4.82 -10.21 0.78
C THR A 48 4.70 -9.36 -0.47
N GLN A 49 5.53 -9.67 -1.46
CA GLN A 49 5.48 -9.05 -2.80
C GLN A 49 5.07 -10.10 -3.82
N GLU A 50 3.96 -9.89 -4.49
CA GLU A 50 3.45 -10.76 -5.54
C GLU A 50 3.73 -10.17 -6.92
N LYS A 51 4.42 -10.92 -7.76
CA LYS A 51 4.67 -10.51 -9.15
C LYS A 51 3.42 -10.64 -9.99
N VAL A 52 3.07 -9.58 -10.68
CA VAL A 52 2.00 -9.53 -11.66
C VAL A 52 2.60 -9.22 -13.03
N ASN A 53 2.23 -10.00 -14.04
CA ASN A 53 2.67 -9.82 -15.42
C ASN A 53 1.46 -9.53 -16.30
N TYR A 54 1.53 -8.45 -17.06
CA TYR A 54 0.50 -8.08 -18.01
C TYR A 54 1.14 -7.41 -19.24
N GLU A 55 0.79 -7.86 -20.43
CA GLU A 55 1.26 -7.31 -21.70
C GLU A 55 2.79 -7.05 -21.78
N GLY A 56 3.58 -7.96 -21.22
CA GLY A 56 5.04 -7.86 -21.21
C GLY A 56 5.63 -6.93 -20.15
N THR A 57 4.81 -6.28 -19.35
CA THR A 57 5.28 -5.54 -18.17
C THR A 57 5.15 -6.37 -16.90
N GLN A 58 6.07 -6.18 -15.97
CA GLN A 58 6.04 -6.79 -14.65
C GLN A 58 5.89 -5.72 -13.58
N SER A 59 5.00 -5.95 -12.65
CA SER A 59 4.77 -5.09 -11.49
C SER A 59 4.55 -5.94 -10.23
N LEU A 60 4.29 -5.30 -9.07
CA LEU A 60 4.18 -5.96 -7.78
C LEU A 60 2.89 -5.57 -7.08
N ASN A 61 2.15 -6.54 -6.56
CA ASN A 61 1.24 -6.31 -5.46
C ASN A 61 2.02 -6.38 -4.15
N ILE A 62 1.77 -5.45 -3.24
CA ILE A 62 2.41 -5.38 -1.93
C ILE A 62 1.36 -5.71 -0.87
N LEU A 63 1.62 -6.75 -0.07
CA LEU A 63 0.73 -7.19 0.99
C LEU A 63 1.44 -7.13 2.33
N GLY A 64 0.86 -6.43 3.30
CA GLY A 64 1.34 -6.41 4.68
C GLY A 64 0.29 -7.02 5.61
N GLN A 65 0.66 -8.06 6.35
CA GLN A 65 -0.26 -8.77 7.23
C GLN A 65 0.04 -8.50 8.70
N THR A 66 -1.02 -8.22 9.47
CA THR A 66 -0.94 -8.19 10.93
C THR A 66 -0.97 -9.61 11.50
N TYR A 67 -0.40 -9.77 12.69
CA TYR A 67 -0.63 -10.98 13.48
C TYR A 67 -2.01 -10.89 14.11
N GLY A 68 -2.75 -11.98 14.05
CA GLY A 68 -4.06 -12.14 14.70
C GLY A 68 -4.06 -13.27 15.71
N ASP A 69 -5.21 -13.51 16.33
CA ASP A 69 -5.42 -14.67 17.17
C ASP A 69 -5.32 -15.96 16.32
N ILE A 70 -4.57 -16.94 16.81
CA ILE A 70 -4.37 -18.22 16.12
C ILE A 70 -5.70 -18.97 15.88
N ASP A 71 -6.71 -18.70 16.70
CA ASP A 71 -8.05 -19.29 16.58
C ASP A 71 -9.02 -18.46 15.72
N SER A 72 -8.55 -17.38 15.10
CA SER A 72 -9.37 -16.56 14.23
C SER A 72 -9.89 -17.34 13.02
N LYS A 73 -11.20 -17.32 12.82
CA LYS A 73 -11.86 -17.95 11.66
C LYS A 73 -12.07 -17.01 10.48
N GLY A 74 -11.54 -15.80 10.56
CA GLY A 74 -11.74 -14.75 9.55
C GLY A 74 -10.45 -14.02 9.22
N LEU A 75 -10.51 -13.29 8.12
CA LEU A 75 -9.46 -12.42 7.63
C LEU A 75 -10.11 -11.17 7.04
N PHE A 76 -9.63 -9.99 7.40
CA PHE A 76 -10.00 -8.76 6.73
C PHE A 76 -8.95 -8.37 5.70
N VAL A 77 -9.40 -7.84 4.58
CA VAL A 77 -8.53 -7.23 3.57
C VAL A 77 -8.92 -5.77 3.42
N LEU A 78 -7.95 -4.88 3.57
CA LEU A 78 -8.06 -3.46 3.26
C LEU A 78 -7.14 -3.16 2.09
N ALA A 79 -7.67 -2.62 1.01
CA ALA A 79 -6.93 -2.52 -0.24
C ALA A 79 -7.05 -1.15 -0.90
N ALA A 80 -6.00 -0.76 -1.63
CA ALA A 80 -5.97 0.38 -2.54
C ALA A 80 -5.04 0.07 -3.70
N HIS A 81 -5.32 0.58 -4.91
CA HIS A 81 -4.35 0.51 -6.00
C HIS A 81 -3.35 1.66 -5.90
N TYR A 82 -2.12 1.45 -6.37
CA TYR A 82 -1.07 2.47 -6.28
C TYR A 82 -0.51 2.92 -7.63
N ASP A 83 -0.94 2.30 -8.73
CA ASP A 83 -0.66 2.76 -10.08
C ASP A 83 -1.52 3.99 -10.45
N SER A 84 -1.26 4.60 -11.58
CA SER A 84 -2.02 5.72 -12.12
C SER A 84 -2.13 5.64 -13.64
N VAL A 85 -3.14 6.27 -14.19
CA VAL A 85 -3.23 6.47 -15.65
C VAL A 85 -2.04 7.27 -16.17
N PRO A 86 -1.69 7.16 -17.47
CA PRO A 86 -0.68 8.00 -18.09
C PRO A 86 -1.01 9.50 -17.96
N ASP A 87 0.03 10.31 -17.90
CA ASP A 87 -0.06 11.78 -17.83
C ASP A 87 -0.82 12.34 -16.62
N SER A 88 -1.03 11.52 -15.58
CA SER A 88 -1.66 11.95 -14.33
C SER A 88 -0.72 11.80 -13.14
N PRO A 89 -0.66 12.79 -12.24
CA PRO A 89 0.07 12.65 -10.98
C PRO A 89 -0.58 11.66 -10.01
N GLY A 90 -1.83 11.23 -10.26
CA GLY A 90 -2.55 10.26 -9.45
C GLY A 90 -2.65 10.64 -7.97
N ALA A 91 -2.90 11.92 -7.66
CA ALA A 91 -2.96 12.38 -6.28
C ALA A 91 -4.24 11.90 -5.59
N ASP A 92 -5.38 12.14 -6.22
CA ASP A 92 -6.69 11.65 -5.76
C ASP A 92 -6.86 10.18 -6.13
N ASP A 93 -6.54 9.83 -7.36
CA ASP A 93 -6.61 8.49 -7.93
C ASP A 93 -5.19 7.89 -8.16
N ASN A 94 -4.55 7.15 -7.23
CA ASN A 94 -5.15 6.83 -5.94
C ASN A 94 -4.14 6.97 -4.78
N ALA A 95 -3.21 7.94 -4.83
CA ALA A 95 -2.26 8.19 -3.75
C ALA A 95 -2.96 8.52 -2.43
N SER A 96 -4.15 9.13 -2.50
CA SER A 96 -4.97 9.44 -1.33
C SER A 96 -5.39 8.19 -0.56
N ALA A 97 -5.91 7.17 -1.25
CA ALA A 97 -6.31 5.92 -0.62
C ALA A 97 -5.11 5.09 -0.14
N VAL A 98 -3.99 5.10 -0.87
CA VAL A 98 -2.75 4.45 -0.40
C VAL A 98 -2.23 5.12 0.88
N THR A 99 -2.30 6.45 0.96
CA THR A 99 -1.96 7.20 2.18
C THR A 99 -2.85 6.79 3.36
N ALA A 100 -4.16 6.70 3.14
CA ALA A 100 -5.11 6.23 4.15
C ALA A 100 -4.80 4.78 4.58
N LEU A 101 -4.50 3.90 3.62
CA LEU A 101 -4.11 2.51 3.87
C LEU A 101 -2.89 2.44 4.80
N LEU A 102 -1.84 3.21 4.53
CA LEU A 102 -0.61 3.24 5.33
C LEU A 102 -0.86 3.77 6.75
N GLU A 103 -1.64 4.84 6.91
CA GLU A 103 -1.95 5.38 8.23
C GLU A 103 -2.86 4.43 9.05
N ILE A 104 -3.83 3.77 8.43
CA ILE A 104 -4.66 2.76 9.09
C ILE A 104 -3.78 1.56 9.49
N ALA A 105 -2.90 1.10 8.61
CA ALA A 105 -1.96 0.02 8.90
C ALA A 105 -1.08 0.36 10.12
N ARG A 106 -0.56 1.57 10.18
CA ARG A 106 0.24 2.04 11.31
C ARG A 106 -0.53 2.00 12.64
N ILE A 107 -1.77 2.45 12.63
CA ILE A 107 -2.61 2.46 13.83
C ILE A 107 -2.92 1.02 14.27
N LEU A 108 -3.35 0.20 13.34
CA LEU A 108 -3.79 -1.17 13.64
C LEU A 108 -2.64 -2.13 13.93
N SER A 109 -1.43 -1.88 13.41
CA SER A 109 -0.23 -2.67 13.75
C SER A 109 0.17 -2.55 15.23
N GLN A 110 -0.24 -1.47 15.90
CA GLN A 110 0.02 -1.23 17.31
C GLN A 110 -1.15 -1.65 18.22
N THR A 111 -2.19 -2.22 17.65
CA THR A 111 -3.42 -2.59 18.36
C THR A 111 -3.53 -4.12 18.43
N PRO A 112 -3.80 -4.72 19.59
CA PRO A 112 -4.08 -6.14 19.66
C PRO A 112 -5.34 -6.48 18.84
N LEU A 113 -5.18 -7.30 17.83
CA LEU A 113 -6.27 -7.71 16.94
C LEU A 113 -6.62 -9.17 17.14
N ARG A 114 -7.92 -9.48 17.20
CA ARG A 114 -8.40 -10.87 17.20
C ARG A 114 -8.36 -11.47 15.80
N THR A 115 -8.76 -10.68 14.81
CA THR A 115 -8.81 -11.11 13.41
C THR A 115 -7.65 -10.45 12.67
N PRO A 116 -6.82 -11.21 11.94
CA PRO A 116 -5.74 -10.65 11.15
C PRO A 116 -6.28 -9.79 10.01
N ILE A 117 -5.49 -8.78 9.62
CA ILE A 117 -5.79 -7.88 8.51
C ILE A 117 -4.65 -7.96 7.52
N ILE A 118 -4.98 -8.07 6.23
CA ILE A 118 -4.06 -7.84 5.12
C ILE A 118 -4.31 -6.43 4.58
N PHE A 119 -3.26 -5.63 4.54
CA PHE A 119 -3.20 -4.34 3.85
C PHE A 119 -2.60 -4.58 2.47
N SER A 120 -3.37 -4.35 1.42
CA SER A 120 -2.96 -4.66 0.04
C SER A 120 -2.84 -3.40 -0.80
N ALA A 121 -1.66 -3.15 -1.36
CA ALA A 121 -1.46 -2.16 -2.39
C ALA A 121 -1.36 -2.88 -3.74
N PHE A 122 -2.38 -2.71 -4.57
CA PHE A 122 -2.47 -3.38 -5.87
C PHE A 122 -1.88 -2.52 -6.99
N THR A 123 -1.35 -3.20 -8.00
CA THR A 123 -0.90 -2.63 -9.26
C THR A 123 -1.81 -3.06 -10.40
N LEU A 124 -1.69 -2.37 -11.55
CA LEU A 124 -2.42 -2.71 -12.80
C LEU A 124 -3.96 -2.66 -12.64
N GLU A 125 -4.43 -1.67 -11.90
CA GLU A 125 -5.85 -1.37 -11.81
C GLU A 125 -6.28 -0.46 -12.98
N GLU A 126 -5.39 0.46 -13.41
CA GLU A 126 -5.57 1.43 -14.48
C GLU A 126 -5.28 0.91 -15.89
#